data_90a40c9243d2750be4af62243736f841
#
_entry.id   90a40c9243d2750be4af62243736f841
#
_cell.length_a   1.000
_cell.length_b   1.000
_cell.length_c   1.000
_cell.angle_alpha   90.00
_cell.angle_beta   90.00
_cell.angle_gamma   90.00
#
_symmetry.space_group_name_H-M   'P 1'
#
loop_
_entity.id
_entity.type
_entity.pdbx_description
1 polymer ?
#
loop_
_entity_poly.entity_id
_entity_poly.type
_entity_poly.pdbx_seq_one_letter_code
_entity_poly.pdbx_strand_id
1 'polypeptide(L)'
;TGELSSGQKNRVSLAKALINDPEILLLDEPTASLDPDVGDYVRSFIEDFASNKGSTILLASHNMNEVERLCHEVMMMKNGEIIDRGTCGDLIKKHGRKNLEEVFLKIARE
;
A
#
# COMPACT_ATOMS: atom_id res chain seq x y z
N THR A 1 25.08 -7.72 -5.67
CA THR A 1 23.70 -7.37 -5.29
C THR A 1 22.88 -8.60 -4.88
N GLY A 2 23.27 -9.80 -5.26
CA GLY A 2 22.60 -11.03 -4.86
C GLY A 2 22.61 -11.28 -3.36
N GLU A 3 23.44 -10.56 -2.62
CA GLU A 3 23.58 -10.69 -1.18
C GLU A 3 22.59 -9.82 -0.41
N LEU A 4 21.82 -8.96 -1.09
CA LEU A 4 20.88 -8.06 -0.41
C LEU A 4 19.68 -8.84 0.14
N SER A 5 19.26 -8.48 1.35
CA SER A 5 18.01 -8.99 1.94
C SER A 5 16.80 -8.46 1.17
N SER A 6 15.63 -9.08 1.36
CA SER A 6 14.39 -8.60 0.75
C SER A 6 14.09 -7.14 1.10
N GLY A 7 14.31 -6.75 2.36
CA GLY A 7 14.10 -5.37 2.79
C GLY A 7 15.04 -4.40 2.11
N GLN A 8 16.31 -4.78 1.95
CA GLN A 8 17.30 -3.95 1.26
C GLN A 8 16.96 -3.81 -0.22
N LYS A 9 16.51 -4.88 -0.87
CA LYS A 9 16.09 -4.85 -2.27
C LYS A 9 14.89 -3.92 -2.46
N ASN A 10 13.92 -3.97 -1.54
CA ASN A 10 12.75 -3.10 -1.61
C ASN A 10 13.14 -1.63 -1.47
N ARG A 11 14.06 -1.30 -0.58
CA ARG A 11 14.54 0.08 -0.41
C ARG A 11 15.28 0.59 -1.65
N VAL A 12 16.10 -0.25 -2.25
CA VAL A 12 16.81 0.10 -3.48
C VAL A 12 15.82 0.34 -4.63
N SER A 13 14.83 -0.53 -4.77
CA SER A 13 13.79 -0.38 -5.80
C SER A 13 12.98 0.90 -5.60
N LEU A 14 12.60 1.20 -4.37
CA LEU A 14 11.85 2.42 -4.05
C LEU A 14 12.68 3.67 -4.36
N ALA A 15 13.95 3.68 -3.96
CA ALA A 15 14.83 4.80 -4.23
C ALA A 15 14.99 5.05 -5.73
N LYS A 16 15.15 4.00 -6.52
CA LYS A 16 15.26 4.12 -7.97
C LYS A 16 13.99 4.68 -8.59
N ALA A 17 12.83 4.24 -8.12
CA ALA A 17 11.55 4.75 -8.61
C ALA A 17 11.39 6.23 -8.30
N LEU A 18 11.77 6.67 -7.12
CA LEU A 18 11.61 8.05 -6.68
C LEU A 18 12.59 9.03 -7.33
N ILE A 19 13.79 8.57 -7.70
CA ILE A 19 14.79 9.42 -8.35
C ILE A 19 14.27 10.00 -9.67
N ASN A 20 13.49 9.23 -10.39
CA ASN A 20 12.97 9.64 -11.69
C ASN A 20 11.76 10.57 -11.63
N ASP A 21 11.26 10.87 -10.43
CA ASP A 21 10.14 11.78 -10.20
C ASP A 21 8.95 11.46 -11.14
N PRO A 22 8.42 10.25 -11.14
CA PRO A 22 7.42 9.81 -12.12
C PRO A 22 6.05 10.43 -11.86
N GLU A 23 5.24 10.55 -12.92
CA GLU A 23 3.84 10.96 -12.78
C GLU A 23 3.00 9.85 -12.15
N ILE A 24 3.31 8.60 -12.45
CA ILE A 24 2.66 7.42 -11.86
C ILE A 24 3.72 6.54 -11.25
N LEU A 25 3.55 6.22 -9.99
CA LEU A 25 4.46 5.36 -9.25
C LEU A 25 3.73 4.07 -8.87
N LEU A 26 4.30 2.93 -9.28
CA LEU A 26 3.76 1.61 -8.96
C LEU A 26 4.58 1.00 -7.84
N LEU A 27 3.94 0.69 -6.71
CA LEU A 27 4.59 0.10 -5.56
C LEU A 27 3.91 -1.23 -5.20
N ASP A 28 4.69 -2.29 -5.12
CA ASP A 28 4.19 -3.62 -4.77
C ASP A 28 4.83 -4.05 -3.44
N GLU A 29 4.02 -4.13 -2.40
CA GLU A 29 4.47 -4.49 -1.05
C GLU A 29 5.70 -3.69 -0.61
N PRO A 30 5.65 -2.34 -0.66
CA PRO A 30 6.87 -1.53 -0.49
C PRO A 30 7.51 -1.62 0.89
N THR A 31 6.75 -2.01 1.92
CA THR A 31 7.27 -2.12 3.28
C THR A 31 7.33 -3.56 3.78
N ALA A 32 7.00 -4.53 2.94
CA ALA A 32 7.12 -5.93 3.31
C ALA A 32 8.58 -6.27 3.61
N SER A 33 8.83 -7.07 4.62
CA SER A 33 10.17 -7.48 5.05
C SER A 33 11.02 -6.36 5.66
N LEU A 34 10.45 -5.18 5.92
CA LEU A 34 11.15 -4.10 6.62
C LEU A 34 10.85 -4.16 8.12
N ASP A 35 11.80 -3.72 8.92
CA ASP A 35 11.58 -3.52 10.35
C ASP A 35 10.49 -2.45 10.56
N PRO A 36 9.74 -2.50 11.67
CA PRO A 36 8.64 -1.54 11.88
C PRO A 36 9.04 -0.07 11.79
N ASP A 37 10.16 0.32 12.34
CA ASP A 37 10.63 1.73 12.28
C ASP A 37 11.01 2.13 10.86
N VAL A 38 11.68 1.26 10.12
CA VAL A 38 12.05 1.51 8.73
C VAL A 38 10.81 1.55 7.87
N GLY A 39 9.87 0.64 8.10
CA GLY A 39 8.59 0.62 7.39
C GLY A 39 7.82 1.91 7.60
N ASP A 40 7.77 2.42 8.83
CA ASP A 40 7.11 3.68 9.13
C ASP A 40 7.77 4.86 8.42
N TYR A 41 9.08 4.89 8.39
CA TYR A 41 9.83 5.92 7.67
C TYR A 41 9.50 5.92 6.18
N VAL A 42 9.45 4.73 5.57
CA VAL A 42 9.12 4.57 4.16
C VAL A 42 7.70 5.03 3.88
N ARG A 43 6.75 4.68 4.74
CA ARG A 43 5.34 5.13 4.59
C ARG A 43 5.23 6.64 4.66
N SER A 44 5.93 7.27 5.60
CA SER A 44 5.95 8.74 5.70
C SER A 44 6.50 9.37 4.44
N PHE A 45 7.55 8.79 3.88
CA PHE A 45 8.15 9.27 2.64
C PHE A 45 7.16 9.17 1.47
N ILE A 46 6.42 8.06 1.37
CA ILE A 46 5.42 7.86 0.32
C ILE A 46 4.29 8.89 0.48
N GLU A 47 3.81 9.14 1.70
CA GLU A 47 2.79 10.16 1.96
C GLU A 47 3.24 11.54 1.50
N ASP A 48 4.47 11.93 1.85
CA ASP A 48 5.02 13.21 1.47
C ASP A 48 5.19 13.33 -0.05
N PHE A 49 5.66 12.28 -0.68
CA PHE A 49 5.83 12.25 -2.13
C PHE A 49 4.49 12.44 -2.85
N ALA A 50 3.47 11.71 -2.43
CA ALA A 50 2.14 11.81 -3.04
C ALA A 50 1.53 13.21 -2.85
N SER A 51 1.69 13.79 -1.67
CA SER A 51 1.13 15.10 -1.35
C SER A 51 1.85 16.25 -2.05
N ASN A 52 3.18 16.18 -2.12
CA ASN A 52 4.00 17.30 -2.59
C ASN A 52 4.27 17.28 -4.09
N LYS A 53 4.28 16.12 -4.70
CA LYS A 53 4.63 15.99 -6.12
C LYS A 53 3.43 15.90 -7.05
N GLY A 54 2.23 15.74 -6.51
CA GLY A 54 1.03 15.57 -7.33
C GLY A 54 1.02 14.30 -8.16
N SER A 55 1.87 13.34 -7.82
CA SER A 55 1.95 12.07 -8.53
C SER A 55 0.84 11.13 -8.09
N THR A 56 0.43 10.26 -9.00
CA THR A 56 -0.49 9.17 -8.67
C THR A 56 0.31 7.96 -8.24
N ILE A 57 -0.06 7.38 -7.11
CA ILE A 57 0.59 6.17 -6.60
C ILE A 57 -0.42 5.02 -6.63
N LEU A 58 -0.04 3.93 -7.29
CA LEU A 58 -0.77 2.68 -7.25
C LEU A 58 -0.01 1.73 -6.32
N LEU A 59 -0.64 1.38 -5.19
CA LEU A 59 -0.02 0.58 -4.14
C LEU A 59 -0.73 -0.77 -4.05
N ALA A 60 0.04 -1.85 -4.13
CA ALA A 60 -0.46 -3.19 -3.84
C ALA A 60 0.10 -3.63 -2.49
N SER A 61 -0.76 -4.04 -1.58
CA SER A 61 -0.35 -4.45 -0.24
C SER A 61 -1.36 -5.38 0.39
N HIS A 62 -0.90 -6.30 1.23
CA HIS A 62 -1.73 -7.12 2.11
C HIS A 62 -1.79 -6.54 3.53
N ASN A 63 -1.03 -5.50 3.79
CA ASN A 63 -1.05 -4.82 5.09
C ASN A 63 -2.13 -3.75 5.06
N MET A 64 -3.28 -4.06 5.64
CA MET A 64 -4.44 -3.16 5.60
C MET A 64 -4.23 -1.86 6.37
N ASN A 65 -3.40 -1.86 7.41
CA ASN A 65 -3.04 -0.62 8.11
C ASN A 65 -2.27 0.33 7.20
N GLU A 66 -1.37 -0.21 6.39
CA GLU A 66 -0.65 0.56 5.39
C GLU A 66 -1.60 1.13 4.33
N VAL A 67 -2.53 0.30 3.85
CA VAL A 67 -3.53 0.72 2.87
C VAL A 67 -4.39 1.85 3.41
N GLU A 68 -4.87 1.75 4.65
CA GLU A 68 -5.66 2.81 5.28
C GLU A 68 -4.88 4.11 5.39
N ARG A 69 -3.60 4.02 5.72
CA ARG A 69 -2.75 5.19 5.90
C ARG A 69 -2.40 5.88 4.59
N LEU A 70 -2.12 5.12 3.54
CA LEU A 70 -1.54 5.65 2.31
C LEU A 70 -2.53 5.86 1.18
N CYS A 71 -3.65 5.15 1.18
CA CYS A 71 -4.55 5.13 0.03
C CYS A 71 -5.82 5.92 0.26
N HIS A 72 -6.24 6.66 -0.76
CA HIS A 72 -7.53 7.35 -0.75
C HIS A 72 -8.64 6.44 -1.24
N GLU A 73 -8.37 5.65 -2.25
CA GLU A 73 -9.32 4.72 -2.82
C GLU A 73 -8.71 3.33 -2.84
N VAL A 74 -9.52 2.33 -2.51
CA VAL A 74 -9.07 0.94 -2.36
C VAL A 74 -9.90 0.06 -3.28
N MET A 75 -9.22 -0.88 -3.94
CA MET A 75 -9.88 -1.95 -4.68
C MET A 75 -9.48 -3.27 -4.04
N MET A 76 -10.50 -4.05 -3.64
CA MET A 76 -10.26 -5.36 -3.05
C MET A 76 -10.45 -6.44 -4.11
N MET A 77 -9.45 -7.29 -4.23
CA MET A 77 -9.43 -8.35 -5.25
C MET A 77 -9.44 -9.73 -4.63
N LYS A 78 -10.13 -10.65 -5.29
CA LYS A 78 -10.16 -12.05 -4.90
C LYS A 78 -10.29 -12.89 -6.16
N ASN A 79 -9.43 -13.90 -6.30
CA ASN A 79 -9.44 -14.81 -7.45
C ASN A 79 -9.36 -14.08 -8.80
N GLY A 80 -8.54 -13.00 -8.84
CA GLY A 80 -8.33 -12.23 -10.06
C GLY A 80 -9.43 -11.24 -10.41
N GLU A 81 -10.45 -11.09 -9.54
CA GLU A 81 -11.57 -10.18 -9.78
C GLU A 81 -11.63 -9.09 -8.72
N ILE A 82 -12.10 -7.92 -9.13
CA ILE A 82 -12.38 -6.83 -8.18
C ILE A 82 -13.71 -7.13 -7.52
N ILE A 83 -13.67 -7.39 -6.21
CA ILE A 83 -14.87 -7.74 -5.42
C ILE A 83 -15.57 -6.48 -4.93
N ASP A 84 -14.79 -5.46 -4.54
CA ASP A 84 -15.35 -4.21 -4.04
C ASP A 84 -14.33 -3.09 -4.22
N ARG A 85 -14.82 -1.86 -4.23
CA ARG A 85 -13.95 -0.69 -4.28
C ARG A 85 -14.64 0.50 -3.63
N GLY A 86 -13.84 1.46 -3.19
CA GLY A 86 -14.32 2.67 -2.57
C GLY A 86 -13.26 3.26 -1.66
N THR A 87 -13.62 4.28 -0.90
CA THR A 87 -12.73 4.80 0.12
C THR A 87 -12.67 3.82 1.29
N CYS A 88 -11.64 3.93 2.12
CA CYS A 88 -11.54 3.09 3.32
C CYS A 88 -12.77 3.24 4.19
N GLY A 89 -13.21 4.48 4.42
CA GLY A 89 -14.41 4.75 5.23
C GLY A 89 -15.67 4.13 4.66
N ASP A 90 -15.85 4.23 3.35
CA ASP A 90 -17.02 3.66 2.66
C ASP A 90 -17.06 2.15 2.79
N LEU A 91 -15.92 1.49 2.60
CA LEU A 91 -15.83 0.04 2.71
C LEU A 91 -16.09 -0.45 4.13
N ILE A 92 -15.51 0.23 5.11
CA ILE A 92 -15.71 -0.09 6.53
C ILE A 92 -17.19 0.01 6.89
N LYS A 93 -17.84 1.09 6.48
CA LYS A 93 -19.26 1.34 6.75
C LYS A 93 -20.14 0.34 6.02
N LYS A 94 -19.88 0.09 4.76
CA LYS A 94 -20.66 -0.83 3.93
C LYS A 94 -20.67 -2.25 4.50
N HIS A 95 -19.53 -2.72 4.98
CA HIS A 95 -19.39 -4.07 5.52
C HIS A 95 -19.67 -4.15 7.02
N GLY A 96 -19.90 -3.02 7.69
CA GLY A 96 -20.21 -3.00 9.11
C GLY A 96 -19.06 -3.49 9.98
N ARG A 97 -17.84 -3.14 9.62
CA ARG A 97 -16.63 -3.56 10.34
C ARG A 97 -15.95 -2.36 10.98
N LYS A 98 -14.96 -2.61 11.85
CA LYS A 98 -14.26 -1.56 12.59
C LYS A 98 -13.11 -0.95 11.80
N ASN A 99 -12.47 -1.73 10.94
CA ASN A 99 -11.33 -1.29 10.17
C ASN A 99 -11.23 -2.08 8.87
N LEU A 100 -10.31 -1.67 8.01
CA LEU A 100 -10.14 -2.28 6.71
C LEU A 100 -9.65 -3.73 6.79
N GLU A 101 -8.85 -4.04 7.80
CA GLU A 101 -8.38 -5.42 8.02
C GLU A 101 -9.56 -6.37 8.23
N GLU A 102 -10.55 -5.96 9.04
CA GLU A 102 -11.75 -6.76 9.27
C GLU A 102 -12.59 -6.92 7.99
N VAL A 103 -12.65 -5.88 7.17
CA VAL A 103 -13.31 -5.95 5.86
C VAL A 103 -12.61 -6.98 4.97
N PHE A 104 -11.29 -6.90 4.91
CA PHE A 104 -10.47 -7.82 4.12
C PHE A 104 -10.67 -9.27 4.56
N LEU A 105 -10.66 -9.52 5.87
CA LEU A 105 -10.86 -10.87 6.41
C LEU A 105 -12.25 -11.40 6.09
N LYS A 106 -13.27 -10.55 6.16
CA LYS A 106 -14.64 -10.93 5.80
C LYS A 106 -14.70 -11.38 4.34
N ILE A 107 -14.15 -10.60 3.43
CA ILE A 107 -14.15 -10.92 2.00
C ILE A 107 -13.34 -12.18 1.72
N ALA A 108 -12.19 -12.34 2.35
CA ALA A 108 -11.33 -13.51 2.15
C ALA A 108 -11.99 -14.82 2.59
N ARG A 109 -12.86 -14.74 3.60
CA ARG A 109 -13.54 -15.92 4.18
C ARG A 109 -14.88 -16.25 3.53
N GLU A 110 -15.37 -15.42 2.65
CA GLU A 110 -16.62 -15.65 1.92
C GLU A 110 -16.48 -16.69 0.78
#